data_7d76d7461a4548f48b5e885a7e0a26ba
#
_entry.id   7d76d7461a4548f48b5e885a7e0a26ba
#
_cell.length_a   1.000
_cell.length_b   1.000
_cell.length_c   1.000
_cell.angle_alpha   90.00
_cell.angle_beta   90.00
_cell.angle_gamma   90.00
#
_symmetry.space_group_name_H-M   'P 1'
#
loop_
_entity.id
_entity.type
_entity.pdbx_description
1 polymer ?
#
loop_
_entity_poly.entity_id
_entity_poly.type
_entity_poly.pdbx_seq_one_letter_code
_entity_poly.pdbx_strand_id
1 'polypeptide(L)' 'MEHEFIQPADVKEMTGLSIASLAHLRYEGGGPRFYKPTPRSVLYKRSEVIEWLEASAQNSGVARPARA' A
#
# COMPACT_ATOMS: atom_id res chain seq x y z
N MET A 1 -11.99 15.20 8.31
CA MET A 1 -10.62 15.52 8.09
C MET A 1 -9.82 14.28 7.85
N GLU A 2 -8.97 14.29 6.84
CA GLU A 2 -8.18 13.13 6.55
C GLU A 2 -6.95 13.06 7.38
N HIS A 3 -6.57 11.90 7.76
CA HIS A 3 -5.33 11.68 8.47
C HIS A 3 -4.27 11.25 7.50
N GLU A 4 -3.09 11.84 7.63
CA GLU A 4 -1.98 11.44 6.79
C GLU A 4 -1.50 10.05 7.18
N PHE A 5 -1.50 9.72 8.47
CA PHE A 5 -1.12 8.39 8.89
C PHE A 5 -2.35 7.53 9.05
N ILE A 6 -2.34 6.37 8.45
CA ILE A 6 -3.50 5.50 8.38
C ILE A 6 -3.11 4.09 8.80
N GLN A 7 -4.10 3.30 9.09
CA GLN A 7 -3.90 1.95 9.56
C GLN A 7 -3.95 0.95 8.41
N PRO A 8 -3.47 -0.27 8.64
CA PRO A 8 -3.53 -1.29 7.57
C PRO A 8 -4.92 -1.50 7.00
N ALA A 9 -5.95 -1.36 7.83
CA ALA A 9 -7.32 -1.51 7.32
C ALA A 9 -7.63 -0.45 6.28
N ASP A 10 -7.11 0.75 6.46
CA ASP A 10 -7.32 1.81 5.47
C ASP A 10 -6.56 1.52 4.20
N VAL A 11 -5.35 0.98 4.32
CA VAL A 11 -4.56 0.61 3.16
C VAL A 11 -5.26 -0.50 2.38
N LYS A 12 -5.86 -1.43 3.10
CA LYS A 12 -6.64 -2.48 2.45
C LYS A 12 -7.75 -1.87 1.60
N GLU A 13 -8.44 -0.86 2.14
CA GLU A 13 -9.50 -0.21 1.38
C GLU A 13 -8.96 0.48 0.14
N MET A 14 -7.78 1.06 0.24
CA MET A 14 -7.20 1.78 -0.88
C MET A 14 -6.66 0.86 -1.95
N THR A 15 -6.10 -0.26 -1.55
CA THR A 15 -5.34 -1.09 -2.49
C THR A 15 -6.04 -2.39 -2.86
N GLY A 16 -6.96 -2.82 -2.03
CA GLY A 16 -7.58 -4.13 -2.26
C GLY A 16 -6.75 -5.28 -1.73
N LEU A 17 -5.61 -5.00 -1.14
CA LEU A 17 -4.76 -6.06 -0.60
C LEU A 17 -5.24 -6.43 0.79
N SER A 18 -5.20 -7.72 1.09
CA SER A 18 -5.63 -8.17 2.40
C SER A 18 -4.62 -7.76 3.46
N ILE A 19 -5.07 -7.78 4.71
CA ILE A 19 -4.19 -7.48 5.83
C ILE A 19 -3.00 -8.44 5.82
N ALA A 20 -3.27 -9.71 5.53
CA ALA A 20 -2.19 -10.70 5.48
C ALA A 20 -1.19 -10.39 4.38
N SER A 21 -1.69 -9.96 3.22
CA SER A 21 -0.78 -9.59 2.13
C SER A 21 0.06 -8.39 2.49
N LEU A 22 -0.53 -7.41 3.17
CA LEU A 22 0.23 -6.24 3.59
C LEU A 22 1.33 -6.64 4.58
N ALA A 23 1.00 -7.55 5.51
CA ALA A 23 2.00 -8.02 6.46
C ALA A 23 3.13 -8.75 5.75
N HIS A 24 2.78 -9.55 4.74
CA HIS A 24 3.78 -10.27 3.96
C HIS A 24 4.71 -9.30 3.24
N LEU A 25 4.15 -8.25 2.66
CA LEU A 25 4.96 -7.24 1.98
C LEU A 25 5.89 -6.54 2.95
N ARG A 26 5.42 -6.25 4.16
CA ARG A 26 6.30 -5.64 5.15
C ARG A 26 7.46 -6.55 5.49
N TYR A 27 7.15 -7.84 5.59
CA TYR A 27 8.19 -8.82 5.93
C TYR A 27 9.22 -8.91 4.81
N GLU A 28 8.76 -8.85 3.57
CA GLU A 28 9.67 -8.98 2.44
C GLU A 28 10.27 -7.67 1.98
N GLY A 29 9.74 -6.57 2.46
CA GLY A 29 10.32 -5.28 2.11
C GLY A 29 9.84 -4.71 0.80
N GLY A 30 8.79 -5.26 0.23
CA GLY A 30 8.34 -4.83 -1.10
C GLY A 30 7.13 -3.94 -1.13
N GLY A 31 6.54 -3.63 -0.01
CA GLY A 31 5.32 -2.83 -0.01
C GLY A 31 5.58 -1.36 0.25
N PRO A 32 4.53 -0.62 0.53
CA PRO A 32 4.70 0.79 0.86
C PRO A 32 5.44 0.94 2.18
N ARG A 33 6.03 2.09 2.35
CA ARG A 33 6.74 2.37 3.58
C ARG A 33 5.76 2.30 4.74
N PHE A 34 6.22 1.79 5.85
CA PHE A 34 5.36 1.68 7.03
C PHE A 34 6.12 2.16 8.24
N TYR A 35 5.35 2.45 9.30
CA TYR A 35 5.89 3.01 10.53
C TYR A 35 5.42 2.17 11.70
N LYS A 36 6.27 1.98 12.68
CA LYS A 36 5.91 1.22 13.86
C LYS A 36 6.20 2.07 15.09
N PRO A 37 5.26 2.91 15.48
CA PRO A 37 5.45 3.72 16.68
C PRO A 37 5.57 2.87 17.93
N THR A 38 5.00 1.68 17.91
CA THR A 38 5.19 0.71 18.99
C THR A 38 5.34 -0.65 18.33
N PRO A 39 5.85 -1.65 19.07
CA PRO A 39 5.99 -2.98 18.47
C PRO A 39 4.70 -3.60 17.97
N ARG A 40 3.56 -3.13 18.47
CA ARG A 40 2.31 -3.72 18.07
C ARG A 40 1.52 -2.87 17.09
N SER A 41 2.02 -1.70 16.75
CA SER A 41 1.27 -0.78 15.91
C SER A 41 1.94 -0.62 14.58
N VAL A 42 1.17 -0.67 13.52
CA VAL A 42 1.68 -0.43 12.17
C VAL A 42 0.85 0.70 11.59
N LEU A 43 1.53 1.69 11.06
CA LEU A 43 0.87 2.79 10.37
C LEU A 43 1.51 2.98 9.01
N TYR A 44 0.76 3.56 8.12
CA TYR A 44 1.24 3.93 6.80
C TYR A 44 0.97 5.41 6.60
N LYS A 45 1.67 6.01 5.69
CA LYS A 45 1.41 7.39 5.35
C LYS A 45 0.63 7.38 4.05
N ARG A 46 -0.53 8.01 4.05
CA ARG A 46 -1.43 7.95 2.89
C ARG A 46 -0.74 8.33 1.59
N SER A 47 0.01 9.43 1.60
CA SER A 47 0.66 9.88 0.39
C SER A 47 1.69 8.87 -0.10
N GLU A 48 2.35 8.18 0.82
CA GLU A 48 3.35 7.20 0.43
C GLU A 48 2.71 5.94 -0.12
N VAL A 49 1.53 5.58 0.38
CA VAL A 49 0.80 4.45 -0.18
C VAL A 49 0.38 4.78 -1.61
N ILE A 50 -0.09 6.01 -1.82
CA ILE A 50 -0.48 6.42 -3.15
C ILE A 50 0.71 6.41 -4.10
N GLU A 51 1.85 6.91 -3.65
CA GLU A 51 3.06 6.90 -4.47
C GLU A 51 3.47 5.48 -4.82
N TRP A 52 3.38 4.58 -3.85
CA TRP A 52 3.73 3.19 -4.10
C TRP A 52 2.81 2.57 -5.14
N LEU A 53 1.51 2.86 -5.03
CA LEU A 53 0.56 2.36 -6.02
C LEU A 53 0.87 2.91 -7.39
N GLU A 54 1.17 4.20 -7.47
CA GLU A 54 1.44 4.82 -8.76
C GLU A 54 2.72 4.28 -9.37
N ALA A 55 3.70 3.96 -8.54
CA ALA A 55 4.94 3.40 -9.03
C ALA A 55 4.75 1.99 -9.59
N SER A 56 3.69 1.34 -9.21
CA SER A 56 3.43 0.00 -9.69
C SER A 56 2.60 -0.01 -10.97
N ALA A 57 2.32 1.14 -11.53
CA ALA A 57 1.50 1.20 -12.72
C ALA A 57 2.13 0.39 -13.86
N GLN A 58 1.31 -0.40 -14.52
CA GLN A 58 1.78 -1.18 -15.64
C GLN A 58 1.43 -0.40 -16.87
N ASN A 59 2.44 0.14 -17.51
CA ASN A 59 2.16 0.88 -18.68
C ASN A 59 2.72 0.09 -19.81
N SER A 60 2.01 -0.81 -20.27
CA SER A 60 2.51 -1.68 -21.26
C SER A 60 2.55 -1.02 -22.58
N GLY A 61 2.22 0.09 -22.63
CA GLY A 61 2.24 0.72 -23.84
C GLY A 61 1.24 0.25 -24.67
N VAL A 62 0.74 -0.74 -24.39
CA VAL A 62 -0.10 -1.22 -25.16
C VAL A 62 -1.10 -1.38 -24.40
N ALA A 63 -1.74 -1.12 -24.45
CA ALA A 63 -2.73 -1.21 -23.81
C ALA A 63 -3.05 -2.37 -23.50
N ARG A 64 -3.14 -2.75 -22.83
CA ARG A 64 -3.42 -3.83 -22.56
C ARG A 64 -4.46 -3.79 -22.01
N PRO A 65 -5.11 -3.95 -22.24
CA PRO A 65 -6.11 -3.88 -21.91
C PRO A 65 -6.27 -4.36 -20.79
N ALA A 66 -6.29 -4.50 -20.47
CA ALA A 66 -6.50 -4.79 -19.82
C ALA A 66 -6.38 -5.44 -19.16
N ARG A 67 -6.28 -5.60 -18.75
CA ARG A 67 -6.15 -6.08 -18.19
C ARG A 67 -6.68 -6.15 -17.73
N ALA A 68 -6.83 -6.28 -17.76
CA ALA A 68 -7.19 -6.19 -17.64
C ALA A 68 -7.29 -6.15 -17.38
#